data_dae22a16dcad64291438b9bd11b54811
#
_entry.id   dae22a16dcad64291438b9bd11b54811
#
_cell.length_a   1.000
_cell.length_b   1.000
_cell.length_c   1.000
_cell.angle_alpha   90.00
_cell.angle_beta   90.00
_cell.angle_gamma   90.00
#
_symmetry.space_group_name_H-M   'P 1'
#
loop_
_entity.id
_entity.type
_entity.pdbx_description
1 polymer ?
#
loop_
_entity_poly.entity_id
_entity_poly.type
_entity_poly.pdbx_seq_one_letter_code
_entity_poly.pdbx_strand_id
1 'polypeptide(L)' 'MTLSNQVEYSLREAQEALRNALSFSARSEKSYVSKHIADMLANIDNLIDATELI' A
#
# COMPACT_ATOMS: atom_id res chain seq x y z
N MET A 1 10.03 -14.84 -8.65
CA MET A 1 10.04 -15.32 -7.25
C MET A 1 8.76 -14.93 -6.56
N THR A 2 8.11 -15.87 -5.92
CA THR A 2 6.86 -15.58 -5.21
C THR A 2 7.14 -15.25 -3.76
N LEU A 3 6.27 -14.43 -3.19
CA LEU A 3 6.33 -14.10 -1.77
C LEU A 3 5.83 -15.28 -0.94
N SER A 4 6.36 -15.43 0.26
CA SER A 4 5.80 -16.38 1.21
C SER A 4 4.39 -15.95 1.59
N ASN A 5 3.56 -16.89 2.03
CA ASN A 5 2.18 -16.58 2.42
C ASN A 5 2.12 -15.55 3.53
N GLN A 6 3.05 -15.63 4.47
CA GLN A 6 3.10 -14.69 5.58
C GLN A 6 3.42 -13.27 5.11
N VAL A 7 4.40 -13.13 4.22
CA VAL A 7 4.79 -11.84 3.70
C VAL A 7 3.68 -11.26 2.82
N GLU A 8 3.09 -12.08 1.95
CA GLU A 8 1.99 -11.62 1.11
C GLU A 8 0.81 -11.14 1.94
N TYR A 9 0.44 -11.91 2.95
CA TYR A 9 -0.67 -11.53 3.84
C TYR A 9 -0.38 -10.20 4.52
N SER A 10 0.84 -10.03 5.05
CA SER A 10 1.23 -8.80 5.73
C SER A 10 1.22 -7.60 4.78
N LEU A 11 1.65 -7.79 3.54
CA LEU A 11 1.62 -6.71 2.55
C LEU A 11 0.19 -6.31 2.20
N ARG A 12 -0.72 -7.27 2.09
CA ARG A 12 -2.12 -6.95 1.81
C ARG A 12 -2.79 -6.25 2.99
N GLU A 13 -2.42 -6.60 4.21
CA GLU A 13 -2.85 -5.86 5.39
C GLU A 13 -2.34 -4.43 5.35
N ALA A 14 -1.10 -4.23 4.94
CA ALA A 14 -0.53 -2.89 4.81
C ALA A 14 -1.24 -2.07 3.74
N GLN A 15 -1.61 -2.69 2.60
CA GLN A 15 -2.40 -2.02 1.58
C GLN A 15 -3.71 -1.50 2.15
N GLU A 16 -4.40 -2.34 2.90
CA GLU A 16 -5.68 -1.97 3.49
C GLU A 16 -5.52 -0.82 4.46
N ALA A 17 -4.51 -0.91 5.34
CA ALA A 17 -4.23 0.15 6.30
C ALA A 17 -3.88 1.47 5.61
N LEU A 18 -3.12 1.43 4.53
CA LEU A 18 -2.75 2.63 3.78
C LEU A 18 -3.95 3.24 3.04
N ARG A 19 -4.85 2.42 2.52
CA ARG A 19 -6.08 2.92 1.91
C ARG A 19 -6.95 3.63 2.93
N ASN A 20 -7.06 3.08 4.12
CA ASN A 20 -7.80 3.72 5.20
C ASN A 20 -7.14 5.03 5.61
N ALA A 21 -5.82 5.03 5.76
CA ALA A 21 -5.07 6.24 6.11
C ALA A 21 -5.25 7.32 5.03
N LEU A 22 -5.25 6.93 3.76
CA LEU A 22 -5.45 7.86 2.66
C LEU A 22 -6.82 8.51 2.74
N SER A 23 -7.86 7.72 3.01
CA SER A 23 -9.22 8.24 3.16
C SER A 23 -9.33 9.26 4.28
N PHE A 24 -8.71 8.96 5.42
CA PHE A 24 -8.74 9.87 6.55
C PHE A 24 -7.91 11.13 6.29
N SER A 25 -6.72 10.97 5.71
CA SER A 25 -5.84 12.11 5.46
C SER A 25 -6.42 13.08 4.44
N ALA A 26 -7.19 12.59 3.49
CA ALA A 26 -7.81 13.43 2.47
C ALA A 26 -8.79 14.44 3.07
N ARG A 27 -9.32 14.14 4.25
CA ARG A 27 -10.30 15.01 4.92
C ARG A 27 -9.69 15.95 5.93
N SER A 28 -8.60 15.56 6.55
CA SER A 28 -8.10 16.26 7.75
C SER A 28 -6.65 16.71 7.64
N GLU A 29 -5.90 16.21 6.67
CA GLU A 29 -4.47 16.50 6.57
C GLU A 29 -4.17 17.33 5.33
N LYS A 30 -2.96 17.89 5.28
CA LYS A 30 -2.51 18.63 4.11
C LYS A 30 -2.31 17.68 2.93
N SER A 31 -2.42 18.20 1.72
CA SER A 31 -2.36 17.39 0.50
C SER A 31 -1.07 16.59 0.35
N TYR A 32 0.07 17.10 0.87
CA TYR A 32 1.32 16.35 0.74
C TYR A 32 1.31 15.06 1.56
N VAL A 33 0.53 15.02 2.66
CA VAL A 33 0.39 13.79 3.45
C VAL A 33 -0.30 12.71 2.62
N SER A 34 -1.41 13.07 1.98
CA SER A 34 -2.13 12.14 1.11
C SER A 34 -1.26 11.67 -0.05
N LYS A 35 -0.46 12.57 -0.62
CA LYS A 35 0.43 12.22 -1.71
C LYS A 35 1.46 11.19 -1.28
N HIS A 36 2.08 11.38 -0.12
CA HIS A 36 3.07 10.42 0.40
C HIS A 36 2.44 9.06 0.69
N ILE A 37 1.25 9.05 1.26
CA ILE A 37 0.54 7.80 1.53
C ILE A 37 0.21 7.08 0.22
N ALA A 38 -0.26 7.81 -0.78
CA ALA A 38 -0.57 7.25 -2.08
C ALA A 38 0.68 6.66 -2.75
N ASP A 39 1.83 7.34 -2.62
CA ASP A 39 3.09 6.85 -3.18
C ASP A 39 3.51 5.53 -2.50
N MET A 40 3.39 5.45 -1.19
CA MET A 40 3.70 4.23 -0.45
C MET A 40 2.78 3.08 -0.87
N LEU A 41 1.50 3.37 -1.02
CA LEU A 41 0.53 2.37 -1.46
C LEU A 41 0.86 1.86 -2.86
N ALA A 42 1.20 2.77 -3.78
CA ALA A 42 1.58 2.40 -5.13
C ALA A 42 2.83 1.51 -5.14
N ASN A 43 3.80 1.79 -4.28
CA ASN A 43 5.00 0.97 -4.17
C ASN A 43 4.66 -0.45 -3.72
N ILE A 44 3.78 -0.60 -2.76
CA ILE A 44 3.35 -1.92 -2.29
C ILE A 44 2.58 -2.65 -3.39
N ASP A 45 1.67 -1.96 -4.08
CA ASP A 45 0.92 -2.55 -5.19
C ASP A 45 1.86 -3.05 -6.28
N ASN A 46 2.86 -2.25 -6.63
CA ASN A 46 3.83 -2.63 -7.65
C ASN A 46 4.66 -3.85 -7.23
N LEU A 47 5.04 -3.92 -5.97
CA LEU A 47 5.80 -5.05 -5.46
C LEU A 47 4.98 -6.34 -5.55
N ILE A 48 3.73 -6.30 -5.14
CA ILE A 48 2.87 -7.47 -5.18
C ILE A 48 2.65 -7.90 -6.63
N ASP A 49 2.35 -6.95 -7.52
CA ASP A 49 2.14 -7.26 -8.94
C ASP A 49 3.38 -7.88 -9.58
N ALA A 50 4.55 -7.34 -9.27
CA ALA A 50 5.81 -7.84 -9.82
C ALA A 50 6.07 -9.28 -9.38
N THR A 51 5.75 -9.62 -8.13
CA THR A 51 5.99 -10.97 -7.62
C THR A 51 4.95 -11.97 -8.12
N GLU A 52 3.74 -11.53 -8.41
CA GLU A 52 2.69 -12.41 -8.93
C GLU A 52 2.92 -12.79 -10.40
N LEU A 53 3.65 -11.95 -11.13
CA LEU A 53 3.92 -12.20 -12.55
C LEU A 53 5.01 -13.25 -12.77
N ILE A 54 5.72 -13.63 -11.77
CA ILE A 54 6.79 -14.62 -11.83
C ILE A 54 6.32 -15.94 -11.23
#